data_5da3fe8c8d72017684ad5cbc210def5e
#
_entry.id   5da3fe8c8d72017684ad5cbc210def5e
#
_cell.length_a   1.000
_cell.length_b   1.000
_cell.length_c   1.000
_cell.angle_alpha   90.00
_cell.angle_beta   90.00
_cell.angle_gamma   90.00
#
_symmetry.space_group_name_H-M   'P 1'
#
loop_
_entity.id
_entity.type
_entity.pdbx_description
1 polymer ?
#
loop_
_entity_poly.entity_id
_entity_poly.type
_entity_poly.pdbx_seq_one_letter_code
_entity_poly.pdbx_strand_id
1 'polypeptide(L)'
;MPEYDPVSPPVALTIAGSDSGGGAGVQADLSAMRAHGVFGASVVTATTAQNTRGVDGVTPLPADRVAGQYAAVADDFDVGAIKTGMLATAGIVARVTELVGAADAPLVVDPVMVAATGDRLLSPAAEDAYDDLIAAATLVTPNADEAAVLTGESVETPADAEAAGRELVALGADAALVKGGHLTGAAAGDDTVVDTLVRTEGEGDGSSGAVVDRFATPRIDTEATHGSGCALSSAIAARLARGESVRGAVAAAVEEMTEAVRRGYDVGEGPGAVNPTTLGEEPGAVNPTTLGEE
;
A
#
# COMPACT_ATOMS: atom_id res chain seq x y z
N MET A 1 12.74 27.19 -31.24
CA MET A 1 12.15 25.95 -30.70
C MET A 1 11.53 26.36 -29.38
N PRO A 2 10.36 25.85 -28.97
CA PRO A 2 9.86 26.13 -27.63
C PRO A 2 10.90 25.63 -26.63
N GLU A 3 11.22 26.46 -25.64
CA GLU A 3 12.11 26.14 -24.54
C GLU A 3 11.30 25.25 -23.59
N TYR A 4 11.72 24.00 -23.40
CA TYR A 4 11.09 23.07 -22.45
C TYR A 4 11.97 23.04 -21.20
N ASP A 5 11.44 23.52 -20.10
CA ASP A 5 12.09 23.36 -18.80
C ASP A 5 11.76 21.95 -18.25
N PRO A 6 12.76 21.13 -17.89
CA PRO A 6 12.52 19.85 -17.25
C PRO A 6 11.83 20.05 -15.89
N VAL A 7 10.87 19.18 -15.56
CA VAL A 7 10.23 19.15 -14.25
C VAL A 7 10.99 18.22 -13.31
N SER A 8 11.02 18.56 -12.00
CA SER A 8 11.65 17.76 -10.94
C SER A 8 10.59 17.33 -9.93
N PRO A 9 9.79 16.30 -10.24
CA PRO A 9 8.78 15.81 -9.32
C PRO A 9 9.42 15.14 -8.10
N PRO A 10 8.71 15.04 -6.96
CA PRO A 10 9.09 14.15 -5.88
C PRO A 10 9.25 12.72 -6.38
N VAL A 11 10.13 11.93 -5.73
CA VAL A 11 10.38 10.53 -6.08
C VAL A 11 9.85 9.62 -4.98
N ALA A 12 9.13 8.55 -5.35
CA ALA A 12 8.79 7.47 -4.45
C ALA A 12 9.30 6.13 -5.01
N LEU A 13 9.79 5.26 -4.13
CA LEU A 13 10.33 3.96 -4.49
C LEU A 13 9.39 2.85 -4.01
N THR A 14 8.92 1.97 -4.90
CA THR A 14 8.28 0.73 -4.51
C THR A 14 9.25 -0.44 -4.54
N ILE A 15 9.20 -1.30 -3.51
CA ILE A 15 9.96 -2.55 -3.40
C ILE A 15 8.91 -3.67 -3.32
N ALA A 16 8.58 -4.31 -4.43
CA ALA A 16 7.48 -5.27 -4.47
C ALA A 16 7.61 -6.28 -5.63
N GLY A 17 6.74 -7.28 -5.63
CA GLY A 17 6.59 -8.20 -6.74
C GLY A 17 5.90 -7.55 -7.94
N SER A 18 6.13 -8.13 -9.12
CA SER A 18 5.47 -7.76 -10.36
C SER A 18 4.20 -8.59 -10.55
N ASP A 19 3.10 -7.96 -10.92
CA ASP A 19 1.88 -8.61 -11.40
C ASP A 19 1.82 -8.53 -12.92
N SER A 20 1.93 -9.68 -13.61
CA SER A 20 1.88 -9.72 -15.09
C SER A 20 0.51 -9.31 -15.65
N GLY A 21 -0.56 -9.44 -14.86
CA GLY A 21 -1.92 -8.96 -15.19
C GLY A 21 -2.07 -7.44 -15.08
N GLY A 22 -1.14 -6.76 -14.37
CA GLY A 22 -1.08 -5.30 -14.27
C GLY A 22 -2.00 -4.67 -13.23
N GLY A 23 -2.83 -5.46 -12.54
CA GLY A 23 -3.82 -4.97 -11.57
C GLY A 23 -3.26 -4.71 -10.16
N ALA A 24 -2.11 -5.28 -9.82
CA ALA A 24 -1.47 -5.17 -8.50
C ALA A 24 0.05 -4.99 -8.61
N GLY A 25 0.78 -5.21 -7.53
CA GLY A 25 2.24 -5.17 -7.48
C GLY A 25 2.83 -3.86 -7.97
N VAL A 26 4.08 -3.89 -8.45
CA VAL A 26 4.78 -2.67 -8.92
C VAL A 26 4.02 -1.92 -10.01
N GLN A 27 3.18 -2.58 -10.80
CA GLN A 27 2.38 -1.96 -11.85
C GLN A 27 1.32 -1.02 -11.27
N ALA A 28 0.55 -1.50 -10.30
CA ALA A 28 -0.43 -0.68 -9.58
C ALA A 28 0.25 0.43 -8.77
N ASP A 29 1.38 0.11 -8.12
CA ASP A 29 2.17 1.07 -7.33
C ASP A 29 2.62 2.26 -8.19
N LEU A 30 3.28 1.99 -9.33
CA LEU A 30 3.76 3.02 -10.24
C LEU A 30 2.61 3.84 -10.84
N SER A 31 1.44 3.21 -11.08
CA SER A 31 0.26 3.90 -11.59
C SER A 31 -0.31 4.87 -10.55
N ALA A 32 -0.41 4.44 -9.27
CA ALA A 32 -0.85 5.29 -8.17
C ALA A 32 0.10 6.47 -7.91
N MET A 33 1.42 6.22 -7.90
CA MET A 33 2.43 7.27 -7.74
C MET A 33 2.34 8.31 -8.86
N ARG A 34 2.19 7.86 -10.11
CA ARG A 34 2.03 8.75 -11.27
C ARG A 34 0.77 9.60 -11.18
N ALA A 35 -0.35 9.03 -10.74
CA ALA A 35 -1.61 9.76 -10.57
C ALA A 35 -1.46 10.93 -9.58
N HIS A 36 -0.57 10.80 -8.59
CA HIS A 36 -0.25 11.87 -7.64
C HIS A 36 0.86 12.83 -8.10
N GLY A 37 1.30 12.76 -9.36
CA GLY A 37 2.38 13.60 -9.87
C GLY A 37 3.76 13.28 -9.30
N VAL A 38 3.96 12.07 -8.79
CA VAL A 38 5.21 11.58 -8.21
C VAL A 38 5.91 10.66 -9.22
N PHE A 39 7.23 10.81 -9.35
CA PHE A 39 8.05 9.90 -10.15
C PHE A 39 8.23 8.59 -9.37
N GLY A 40 7.60 7.52 -9.87
CA GLY A 40 7.70 6.19 -9.28
C GLY A 40 8.93 5.44 -9.81
N ALA A 41 9.84 5.06 -8.91
CA ALA A 41 10.90 4.09 -9.16
C ALA A 41 10.52 2.72 -8.59
N SER A 42 11.13 1.64 -9.05
CA SER A 42 10.79 0.30 -8.57
C SER A 42 11.99 -0.62 -8.40
N VAL A 43 11.92 -1.45 -7.35
CA VAL A 43 12.77 -2.61 -7.06
C VAL A 43 11.89 -3.84 -7.11
N VAL A 44 12.11 -4.73 -8.07
CA VAL A 44 11.33 -5.96 -8.23
C VAL A 44 11.88 -7.05 -7.33
N THR A 45 11.02 -7.64 -6.49
CA THR A 45 11.37 -8.73 -5.56
C THR A 45 11.08 -10.10 -6.14
N ALA A 46 10.03 -10.21 -6.95
CA ALA A 46 9.60 -11.44 -7.60
C ALA A 46 8.87 -11.12 -8.91
N THR A 47 8.88 -12.05 -9.84
CA THR A 47 7.97 -12.02 -10.99
C THR A 47 6.86 -13.06 -10.80
N THR A 48 5.66 -12.77 -11.29
CA THR A 48 4.53 -13.70 -11.25
C THR A 48 4.06 -14.06 -12.66
N ALA A 49 3.55 -15.28 -12.83
CA ALA A 49 2.65 -15.62 -13.91
C ALA A 49 1.23 -15.48 -13.34
N GLN A 50 0.64 -14.31 -13.52
CA GLN A 50 -0.60 -13.90 -12.87
C GLN A 50 -1.54 -13.23 -13.87
N ASN A 51 -2.83 -13.45 -13.69
CA ASN A 51 -3.91 -12.79 -14.42
C ASN A 51 -5.11 -12.58 -13.47
N THR A 52 -6.27 -12.14 -14.00
CA THR A 52 -7.46 -11.88 -13.21
C THR A 52 -8.06 -13.12 -12.54
N ARG A 53 -7.70 -14.34 -12.96
CA ARG A 53 -8.23 -15.59 -12.42
C ARG A 53 -7.37 -16.22 -11.33
N GLY A 54 -6.08 -15.82 -11.20
CA GLY A 54 -5.18 -16.35 -10.18
C GLY A 54 -3.71 -16.20 -10.50
N VAL A 55 -2.89 -16.82 -9.64
CA VAL A 55 -1.42 -16.83 -9.72
C VAL A 55 -0.95 -18.24 -10.04
N ASP A 56 -0.51 -18.48 -11.29
CA ASP A 56 0.00 -19.77 -11.74
C ASP A 56 1.45 -20.04 -11.25
N GLY A 57 2.19 -18.98 -10.89
CA GLY A 57 3.55 -19.14 -10.39
C GLY A 57 4.16 -17.84 -9.89
N VAL A 58 5.03 -17.97 -8.89
CA VAL A 58 5.85 -16.90 -8.31
C VAL A 58 7.31 -17.29 -8.40
N THR A 59 8.13 -16.42 -8.97
CA THR A 59 9.60 -16.60 -9.04
C THR A 59 10.29 -15.47 -8.29
N PRO A 60 10.72 -15.68 -7.03
CA PRO A 60 11.49 -14.70 -6.28
C PRO A 60 12.84 -14.42 -6.94
N LEU A 61 13.29 -13.18 -6.91
CA LEU A 61 14.64 -12.81 -7.28
C LEU A 61 15.61 -13.10 -6.12
N PRO A 62 16.90 -13.36 -6.40
CA PRO A 62 17.91 -13.43 -5.35
C PRO A 62 17.98 -12.09 -4.57
N ALA A 63 18.12 -12.16 -3.24
CA ALA A 63 18.18 -10.98 -2.37
C ALA A 63 19.28 -9.98 -2.78
N ASP A 64 20.42 -10.46 -3.27
CA ASP A 64 21.49 -9.60 -3.80
C ASP A 64 21.09 -8.85 -5.07
N ARG A 65 20.18 -9.40 -5.88
CA ARG A 65 19.63 -8.71 -7.05
C ARG A 65 18.64 -7.63 -6.65
N VAL A 66 17.86 -7.88 -5.62
CA VAL A 66 16.97 -6.87 -5.01
C VAL A 66 17.81 -5.71 -4.45
N ALA A 67 18.86 -6.02 -3.69
CA ALA A 67 19.80 -5.02 -3.17
C ALA A 67 20.51 -4.21 -4.27
N GLY A 68 20.91 -4.86 -5.36
CA GLY A 68 21.54 -4.18 -6.49
C GLY A 68 20.61 -3.21 -7.21
N GLN A 69 19.32 -3.53 -7.35
CA GLN A 69 18.31 -2.61 -7.89
C GLN A 69 18.09 -1.41 -6.95
N TYR A 70 18.00 -1.68 -5.63
CA TYR A 70 17.85 -0.63 -4.63
C TYR A 70 19.03 0.34 -4.67
N ALA A 71 20.25 -0.15 -4.64
CA ALA A 71 21.46 0.69 -4.68
C ALA A 71 21.50 1.57 -5.95
N ALA A 72 21.15 0.99 -7.10
CA ALA A 72 21.14 1.74 -8.36
C ALA A 72 20.17 2.92 -8.36
N VAL A 73 19.06 2.82 -7.61
CA VAL A 73 18.08 3.92 -7.44
C VAL A 73 18.52 4.86 -6.32
N ALA A 74 18.85 4.33 -5.14
CA ALA A 74 19.16 5.13 -3.96
C ALA A 74 20.45 5.95 -4.09
N ASP A 75 21.40 5.49 -4.92
CA ASP A 75 22.66 6.21 -5.17
C ASP A 75 22.48 7.42 -6.12
N ASP A 76 21.36 7.49 -6.87
CA ASP A 76 21.12 8.51 -7.91
C ASP A 76 19.90 9.41 -7.62
N PHE A 77 18.87 8.88 -6.97
CA PHE A 77 17.61 9.59 -6.76
C PHE A 77 17.45 10.06 -5.31
N ASP A 78 16.92 11.27 -5.15
CA ASP A 78 16.44 11.77 -3.85
C ASP A 78 15.06 11.15 -3.57
N VAL A 79 15.06 9.99 -2.90
CA VAL A 79 13.85 9.22 -2.61
C VAL A 79 13.10 9.83 -1.43
N GLY A 80 11.97 10.45 -1.71
CA GLY A 80 11.12 11.12 -0.71
C GLY A 80 10.20 10.19 0.09
N ALA A 81 9.95 8.96 -0.38
CA ALA A 81 9.25 7.90 0.38
C ALA A 81 9.51 6.52 -0.23
N ILE A 82 9.44 5.51 0.62
CA ILE A 82 9.58 4.09 0.21
C ILE A 82 8.29 3.34 0.56
N LYS A 83 7.83 2.48 -0.35
CA LYS A 83 6.74 1.53 -0.09
C LYS A 83 7.25 0.10 -0.30
N THR A 84 6.95 -0.81 0.61
CA THR A 84 7.13 -2.25 0.39
C THR A 84 5.79 -2.93 0.16
N GLY A 85 5.77 -3.91 -0.76
CA GLY A 85 4.63 -4.81 -0.97
C GLY A 85 5.06 -6.26 -0.81
N MET A 86 4.71 -7.15 -1.75
CA MET A 86 5.08 -8.56 -1.69
C MET A 86 6.60 -8.76 -1.73
N LEU A 87 7.18 -9.30 -0.65
CA LEU A 87 8.63 -9.58 -0.52
C LEU A 87 8.98 -11.06 -0.74
N ALA A 88 7.99 -11.92 -0.85
CA ALA A 88 8.06 -13.34 -1.21
C ALA A 88 8.83 -14.27 -0.25
N THR A 89 10.04 -13.92 0.23
CA THR A 89 10.89 -14.80 1.05
C THR A 89 11.49 -14.08 2.25
N ALA A 90 11.75 -14.82 3.35
CA ALA A 90 12.42 -14.29 4.54
C ALA A 90 13.78 -13.62 4.23
N GLY A 91 14.55 -14.19 3.30
CA GLY A 91 15.83 -13.60 2.90
C GLY A 91 15.69 -12.25 2.19
N ILE A 92 14.60 -12.04 1.42
CA ILE A 92 14.31 -10.74 0.82
C ILE A 92 13.80 -9.78 1.89
N VAL A 93 12.91 -10.22 2.81
CA VAL A 93 12.43 -9.39 3.92
C VAL A 93 13.60 -8.87 4.73
N ALA A 94 14.48 -9.74 5.23
CA ALA A 94 15.64 -9.35 6.01
C ALA A 94 16.55 -8.37 5.25
N ARG A 95 16.81 -8.65 3.96
CA ARG A 95 17.65 -7.76 3.14
C ARG A 95 17.01 -6.38 2.90
N VAL A 96 15.71 -6.35 2.65
CA VAL A 96 14.98 -5.09 2.48
C VAL A 96 14.97 -4.29 3.78
N THR A 97 14.74 -4.95 4.94
CA THR A 97 14.80 -4.31 6.26
C THR A 97 16.14 -3.60 6.49
N GLU A 98 17.26 -4.29 6.19
CA GLU A 98 18.59 -3.66 6.28
C GLU A 98 18.73 -2.41 5.37
N LEU A 99 18.22 -2.48 4.14
CA LEU A 99 18.35 -1.40 3.17
C LEU A 99 17.50 -0.19 3.55
N VAL A 100 16.23 -0.40 3.93
CA VAL A 100 15.31 0.69 4.26
C VAL A 100 15.57 1.28 5.64
N GLY A 101 16.12 0.50 6.59
CA GLY A 101 16.52 0.99 7.91
C GLY A 101 17.71 1.96 7.88
N ALA A 102 18.43 2.06 6.76
CA ALA A 102 19.49 3.05 6.55
C ALA A 102 19.00 4.30 5.77
N ALA A 103 17.75 4.33 5.32
CA ALA A 103 17.19 5.44 4.56
C ALA A 103 16.52 6.47 5.48
N ASP A 104 16.66 7.77 5.15
CA ASP A 104 15.98 8.86 5.87
C ASP A 104 14.53 9.10 5.35
N ALA A 105 14.05 8.28 4.40
CA ALA A 105 12.74 8.42 3.78
C ALA A 105 11.65 7.69 4.57
N PRO A 106 10.43 8.25 4.71
CA PRO A 106 9.29 7.57 5.30
C PRO A 106 9.04 6.22 4.60
N LEU A 107 8.78 5.18 5.42
CA LEU A 107 8.55 3.81 4.98
C LEU A 107 7.08 3.40 5.17
N VAL A 108 6.39 3.07 4.08
CA VAL A 108 5.06 2.46 4.09
C VAL A 108 5.20 0.96 3.84
N VAL A 109 4.83 0.14 4.82
CA VAL A 109 4.86 -1.33 4.73
C VAL A 109 3.45 -1.85 4.44
N ASP A 110 3.22 -2.38 3.24
CA ASP A 110 2.02 -3.15 2.90
C ASP A 110 2.38 -4.64 3.04
N PRO A 111 1.95 -5.32 4.12
CA PRO A 111 2.43 -6.65 4.47
C PRO A 111 1.69 -7.73 3.67
N VAL A 112 1.85 -7.71 2.35
CA VAL A 112 1.13 -8.59 1.42
C VAL A 112 1.50 -10.04 1.64
N MET A 113 0.57 -10.85 2.16
CA MET A 113 0.76 -12.28 2.46
C MET A 113 0.00 -13.17 1.51
N VAL A 114 -1.17 -12.72 1.02
CA VAL A 114 -2.09 -13.48 0.18
C VAL A 114 -2.57 -12.62 -0.97
N ALA A 115 -2.67 -13.19 -2.17
CA ALA A 115 -3.28 -12.53 -3.31
C ALA A 115 -4.80 -12.37 -3.10
N ALA A 116 -5.43 -11.43 -3.80
CA ALA A 116 -6.90 -11.27 -3.78
C ALA A 116 -7.65 -12.55 -4.21
N THR A 117 -7.00 -13.43 -4.97
CA THR A 117 -7.50 -14.74 -5.37
C THR A 117 -7.37 -15.82 -4.29
N GLY A 118 -6.79 -15.53 -3.13
CA GLY A 118 -6.53 -16.47 -2.03
C GLY A 118 -5.21 -17.23 -2.13
N ASP A 119 -4.42 -17.00 -3.17
CA ASP A 119 -3.12 -17.64 -3.34
C ASP A 119 -2.09 -17.08 -2.36
N ARG A 120 -1.38 -17.95 -1.62
CA ARG A 120 -0.34 -17.55 -0.68
C ARG A 120 0.88 -17.00 -1.43
N LEU A 121 1.25 -15.78 -1.14
CA LEU A 121 2.38 -15.06 -1.76
C LEU A 121 3.63 -15.00 -0.86
N LEU A 122 3.48 -15.26 0.43
CA LEU A 122 4.54 -15.21 1.42
C LEU A 122 4.74 -16.60 2.06
N SER A 123 5.99 -17.00 2.31
CA SER A 123 6.28 -18.23 3.02
C SER A 123 6.05 -18.04 4.53
N PRO A 124 5.67 -19.10 5.31
CA PRO A 124 5.51 -18.98 6.76
C PRO A 124 6.74 -18.42 7.48
N ALA A 125 7.94 -18.85 7.09
CA ALA A 125 9.18 -18.35 7.65
C ALA A 125 9.46 -16.86 7.32
N ALA A 126 8.77 -16.31 6.35
CA ALA A 126 8.89 -14.88 6.01
C ALA A 126 7.92 -14.02 6.83
N GLU A 127 6.84 -14.59 7.37
CA GLU A 127 5.93 -13.90 8.28
C GLU A 127 6.66 -13.51 9.57
N ASP A 128 7.41 -14.45 10.18
CA ASP A 128 8.24 -14.20 11.38
C ASP A 128 9.34 -13.13 11.17
N ALA A 129 9.71 -12.87 9.89
CA ALA A 129 10.75 -11.90 9.57
C ALA A 129 10.21 -10.45 9.41
N TYR A 130 8.89 -10.23 9.53
CA TYR A 130 8.31 -8.90 9.37
C TYR A 130 8.48 -8.00 10.61
N ASP A 131 8.75 -8.53 11.81
CA ASP A 131 8.81 -7.74 13.03
C ASP A 131 9.80 -6.57 12.93
N ASP A 132 11.02 -6.83 12.44
CA ASP A 132 12.04 -5.79 12.28
C ASP A 132 11.65 -4.78 11.19
N LEU A 133 10.95 -5.21 10.13
CA LEU A 133 10.47 -4.32 9.07
C LEU A 133 9.32 -3.44 9.57
N ILE A 134 8.42 -4.00 10.39
CA ILE A 134 7.33 -3.26 11.05
C ILE A 134 7.93 -2.23 12.01
N ALA A 135 8.92 -2.61 12.81
CA ALA A 135 9.58 -1.71 13.76
C ALA A 135 10.27 -0.51 13.06
N ALA A 136 10.63 -0.63 11.80
CA ALA A 136 11.22 0.44 10.99
C ALA A 136 10.17 1.28 10.22
N ALA A 137 8.89 0.90 10.28
CA ALA A 137 7.85 1.50 9.44
C ALA A 137 7.34 2.84 9.99
N THR A 138 7.26 3.84 9.12
CA THR A 138 6.47 5.06 9.35
C THR A 138 4.97 4.73 9.36
N LEU A 139 4.54 3.79 8.51
CA LEU A 139 3.17 3.31 8.45
C LEU A 139 3.11 1.86 7.98
N VAL A 140 2.36 1.02 8.70
CA VAL A 140 1.99 -0.33 8.25
C VAL A 140 0.53 -0.33 7.80
N THR A 141 0.20 -1.00 6.68
CA THR A 141 -1.16 -0.96 6.07
C THR A 141 -1.77 -2.35 5.91
N PRO A 142 -1.91 -3.17 6.96
CA PRO A 142 -2.51 -4.51 6.84
C PRO A 142 -4.02 -4.44 6.58
N ASN A 143 -4.56 -5.44 5.87
CA ASN A 143 -5.97 -5.77 5.96
C ASN A 143 -6.25 -6.56 7.26
N ALA A 144 -7.53 -6.93 7.52
CA ALA A 144 -7.91 -7.63 8.74
C ALA A 144 -7.21 -9.00 8.88
N ASP A 145 -7.09 -9.75 7.78
CA ASP A 145 -6.45 -11.07 7.78
C ASP A 145 -4.93 -10.96 8.01
N GLU A 146 -4.29 -9.99 7.37
CA GLU A 146 -2.87 -9.68 7.56
C GLU A 146 -2.59 -9.19 8.99
N ALA A 147 -3.45 -8.32 9.52
CA ALA A 147 -3.36 -7.87 10.91
C ALA A 147 -3.48 -9.04 11.89
N ALA A 148 -4.42 -9.95 11.64
CA ALA A 148 -4.58 -11.17 12.46
C ALA A 148 -3.33 -12.07 12.44
N VAL A 149 -2.68 -12.22 11.29
CA VAL A 149 -1.41 -12.97 11.19
C VAL A 149 -0.29 -12.27 11.96
N LEU A 150 -0.17 -10.96 11.84
CA LEU A 150 0.92 -10.18 12.46
C LEU A 150 0.78 -10.07 13.98
N THR A 151 -0.45 -10.04 14.51
CA THR A 151 -0.70 -9.88 15.96
C THR A 151 -1.04 -11.20 16.65
N GLY A 152 -1.40 -12.24 15.91
CA GLY A 152 -1.87 -13.52 16.45
C GLY A 152 -3.31 -13.50 16.97
N GLU A 153 -4.05 -12.39 16.82
CA GLU A 153 -5.41 -12.20 17.31
C GLU A 153 -6.38 -12.00 16.14
N SER A 154 -7.61 -12.52 16.23
CA SER A 154 -8.61 -12.31 15.17
C SER A 154 -9.06 -10.85 15.08
N VAL A 155 -9.27 -10.36 13.84
CA VAL A 155 -9.71 -8.98 13.57
C VAL A 155 -11.02 -9.04 12.79
N GLU A 156 -12.14 -8.90 13.49
CA GLU A 156 -13.49 -9.01 12.92
C GLU A 156 -14.29 -7.71 13.02
N THR A 157 -13.92 -6.84 13.96
CA THR A 157 -14.63 -5.59 14.24
C THR A 157 -13.69 -4.38 14.18
N PRO A 158 -14.23 -3.15 14.07
CA PRO A 158 -13.41 -1.94 14.20
C PRO A 158 -12.68 -1.80 15.55
N ALA A 159 -13.18 -2.44 16.61
CA ALA A 159 -12.52 -2.46 17.91
C ALA A 159 -11.30 -3.41 17.90
N ASP A 160 -11.41 -4.56 17.22
CA ASP A 160 -10.29 -5.48 17.03
C ASP A 160 -9.23 -4.84 16.12
N ALA A 161 -9.66 -4.11 15.08
CA ALA A 161 -8.78 -3.35 14.20
C ALA A 161 -7.99 -2.27 14.98
N GLU A 162 -8.63 -1.59 15.94
CA GLU A 162 -7.94 -0.67 16.85
C GLU A 162 -6.93 -1.40 17.75
N ALA A 163 -7.32 -2.55 18.32
CA ALA A 163 -6.43 -3.35 19.17
C ALA A 163 -5.20 -3.82 18.39
N ALA A 164 -5.40 -4.39 17.19
CA ALA A 164 -4.31 -4.81 16.31
C ALA A 164 -3.41 -3.64 15.90
N GLY A 165 -4.00 -2.48 15.57
CA GLY A 165 -3.22 -1.27 15.25
C GLY A 165 -2.36 -0.81 16.43
N ARG A 166 -2.84 -0.87 17.67
CA ARG A 166 -2.08 -0.55 18.89
C ARG A 166 -0.93 -1.53 19.10
N GLU A 167 -1.12 -2.80 18.81
CA GLU A 167 -0.08 -3.82 18.91
C GLU A 167 1.03 -3.61 17.89
N LEU A 168 0.67 -3.31 16.62
CA LEU A 168 1.65 -2.98 15.58
C LEU A 168 2.47 -1.72 15.92
N VAL A 169 1.84 -0.70 16.51
CA VAL A 169 2.55 0.47 17.03
C VAL A 169 3.45 0.09 18.23
N ALA A 170 3.02 -0.82 19.11
CA ALA A 170 3.84 -1.30 20.21
C ALA A 170 5.04 -2.14 19.73
N LEU A 171 4.96 -2.79 18.57
CA LEU A 171 6.09 -3.46 17.92
C LEU A 171 7.13 -2.47 17.36
N GLY A 172 6.81 -1.18 17.25
CA GLY A 172 7.76 -0.13 16.89
C GLY A 172 7.35 0.71 15.68
N ALA A 173 6.28 0.40 14.97
CA ALA A 173 5.78 1.27 13.89
C ALA A 173 5.32 2.63 14.43
N ASP A 174 5.57 3.72 13.69
CA ASP A 174 5.05 5.06 14.08
C ASP A 174 3.52 5.10 13.95
N ALA A 175 2.95 4.37 12.96
CA ALA A 175 1.53 4.27 12.73
C ALA A 175 1.14 2.93 12.08
N ALA A 176 -0.14 2.53 12.27
CA ALA A 176 -0.74 1.37 11.61
C ALA A 176 -2.15 1.71 11.10
N LEU A 177 -2.41 1.47 9.81
CA LEU A 177 -3.72 1.59 9.17
C LEU A 177 -4.28 0.19 8.93
N VAL A 178 -5.19 -0.26 9.79
CA VAL A 178 -5.90 -1.53 9.60
C VAL A 178 -7.09 -1.30 8.67
N LYS A 179 -7.02 -1.90 7.48
CA LYS A 179 -8.02 -1.74 6.40
C LYS A 179 -9.32 -2.49 6.73
N GLY A 180 -10.45 -1.79 6.65
CA GLY A 180 -11.76 -2.31 7.05
C GLY A 180 -12.54 -3.03 5.95
N GLY A 181 -11.99 -3.14 4.73
CA GLY A 181 -12.73 -3.70 3.58
C GLY A 181 -13.26 -5.13 3.79
N HIS A 182 -12.58 -5.94 4.59
CA HIS A 182 -12.94 -7.32 4.93
C HIS A 182 -13.71 -7.46 6.26
N LEU A 183 -13.89 -6.37 7.02
CA LEU A 183 -14.64 -6.42 8.28
C LEU A 183 -16.14 -6.58 8.01
N THR A 184 -16.76 -7.55 8.68
CA THR A 184 -18.17 -7.95 8.49
C THR A 184 -19.04 -7.69 9.73
N GLY A 185 -18.65 -6.81 10.65
CA GLY A 185 -19.32 -6.61 11.91
C GLY A 185 -20.42 -5.53 11.88
N ALA A 186 -21.51 -5.76 12.63
CA ALA A 186 -22.69 -4.89 12.78
C ALA A 186 -22.39 -3.45 13.27
N ALA A 187 -21.16 -3.13 13.65
CA ALA A 187 -20.76 -1.80 14.14
C ALA A 187 -20.54 -0.76 13.03
N ALA A 188 -20.32 -1.22 11.77
CA ALA A 188 -20.11 -0.32 10.63
C ALA A 188 -21.38 -0.13 9.76
N GLY A 189 -22.40 -0.99 9.89
CA GLY A 189 -23.49 -1.11 8.92
C GLY A 189 -23.03 -1.82 7.64
N ASP A 190 -23.93 -2.53 6.94
CA ASP A 190 -23.58 -3.30 5.74
C ASP A 190 -23.06 -2.41 4.59
N ASP A 191 -23.36 -1.11 4.62
CA ASP A 191 -23.08 -0.15 3.55
C ASP A 191 -21.81 0.70 3.77
N THR A 192 -21.01 0.41 4.81
CA THR A 192 -19.85 1.24 5.17
C THR A 192 -18.59 0.41 5.38
N VAL A 193 -17.46 0.90 4.86
CA VAL A 193 -16.11 0.43 5.19
C VAL A 193 -15.50 1.39 6.20
N VAL A 194 -14.86 0.88 7.25
CA VAL A 194 -14.18 1.70 8.26
C VAL A 194 -12.71 1.29 8.35
N ASP A 195 -11.83 2.15 7.87
CA ASP A 195 -10.39 1.99 8.04
C ASP A 195 -9.95 2.65 9.34
N THR A 196 -9.13 1.97 10.14
CA THR A 196 -8.71 2.43 11.47
C THR A 196 -7.21 2.73 11.47
N LEU A 197 -6.85 4.01 11.66
CA LEU A 197 -5.48 4.47 11.81
C LEU A 197 -5.16 4.64 13.30
N VAL A 198 -4.16 3.93 13.77
CA VAL A 198 -3.55 4.11 15.09
C VAL A 198 -2.15 4.69 14.88
N ARG A 199 -1.79 5.74 15.61
CA ARG A 199 -0.48 6.40 15.50
C ARG A 199 0.02 6.87 16.87
N THR A 200 1.33 6.97 17.02
CA THR A 200 1.93 7.61 18.20
C THR A 200 1.56 9.10 18.21
N GLU A 201 1.30 9.66 19.40
CA GLU A 201 1.27 11.12 19.55
C GLU A 201 2.70 11.66 19.38
N GLY A 202 2.86 12.68 18.52
CA GLY A 202 4.13 13.37 18.39
C GLY A 202 4.58 13.98 19.72
N GLU A 203 5.87 14.09 19.96
CA GLU A 203 6.48 14.69 21.14
C GLU A 203 6.04 16.16 21.31
N GLY A 204 4.85 16.40 21.91
CA GLY A 204 4.33 17.77 22.05
C GLY A 204 3.58 18.06 23.33
N ASP A 205 2.89 17.12 23.95
CA ASP A 205 2.03 17.38 25.11
C ASP A 205 2.27 16.48 26.33
N GLY A 206 3.23 15.54 26.27
CA GLY A 206 3.58 14.67 27.40
C GLY A 206 2.57 13.54 27.67
N SER A 207 1.59 13.29 26.79
CA SER A 207 0.72 12.13 26.85
C SER A 207 1.35 10.99 26.05
N SER A 208 1.70 9.88 26.71
CA SER A 208 2.22 8.66 26.10
C SER A 208 1.05 7.78 25.58
N GLY A 209 0.15 8.32 24.77
CA GLY A 209 -1.04 7.64 24.27
C GLY A 209 -1.03 7.46 22.75
N ALA A 210 -1.51 6.33 22.24
CA ALA A 210 -1.80 6.20 20.81
C ALA A 210 -3.11 6.92 20.45
N VAL A 211 -3.09 7.74 19.40
CA VAL A 211 -4.25 8.42 18.83
C VAL A 211 -4.89 7.51 17.80
N VAL A 212 -6.23 7.48 17.78
CA VAL A 212 -7.02 6.67 16.85
C VAL A 212 -7.89 7.58 15.98
N ASP A 213 -7.70 7.48 14.67
CA ASP A 213 -8.58 8.09 13.68
C ASP A 213 -9.34 6.97 12.93
N ARG A 214 -10.61 7.18 12.63
CA ARG A 214 -11.41 6.25 11.82
C ARG A 214 -11.93 6.96 10.59
N PHE A 215 -11.74 6.32 9.43
CA PHE A 215 -12.17 6.81 8.13
C PHE A 215 -13.30 5.92 7.64
N ALA A 216 -14.50 6.48 7.54
CA ALA A 216 -15.68 5.77 7.08
C ALA A 216 -16.00 6.17 5.64
N THR A 217 -16.07 5.19 4.75
CA THR A 217 -16.39 5.37 3.33
C THR A 217 -17.54 4.44 2.91
N PRO A 218 -18.33 4.81 1.88
CA PRO A 218 -19.36 3.92 1.36
C PRO A 218 -18.77 2.61 0.84
N ARG A 219 -19.39 1.48 1.17
CA ARG A 219 -19.09 0.19 0.56
C ARG A 219 -19.60 0.19 -0.89
N ILE A 220 -18.74 -0.09 -1.82
CA ILE A 220 -19.09 -0.22 -3.24
C ILE A 220 -19.33 -1.71 -3.53
N ASP A 221 -20.50 -2.03 -4.06
CA ASP A 221 -20.85 -3.40 -4.48
C ASP A 221 -20.19 -3.68 -5.84
N THR A 222 -18.98 -4.26 -5.79
CA THR A 222 -18.19 -4.58 -6.97
C THR A 222 -17.18 -5.68 -6.67
N GLU A 223 -16.85 -6.46 -7.69
CA GLU A 223 -15.73 -7.43 -7.64
C GLU A 223 -14.39 -6.79 -8.10
N ALA A 224 -14.40 -5.57 -8.63
CA ALA A 224 -13.22 -4.87 -9.13
C ALA A 224 -12.37 -4.27 -7.98
N THR A 225 -11.87 -5.14 -7.09
CA THR A 225 -11.09 -4.76 -5.90
C THR A 225 -9.62 -5.20 -5.96
N HIS A 226 -9.23 -5.94 -7.01
CA HIS A 226 -7.86 -6.40 -7.15
C HIS A 226 -6.88 -5.21 -7.18
N GLY A 227 -5.82 -5.30 -6.38
CA GLY A 227 -4.80 -4.27 -6.27
C GLY A 227 -5.17 -3.06 -5.41
N SER A 228 -6.34 -3.04 -4.74
CA SER A 228 -6.76 -1.92 -3.88
C SER A 228 -5.77 -1.64 -2.75
N GLY A 229 -5.23 -2.68 -2.09
CA GLY A 229 -4.21 -2.53 -1.05
C GLY A 229 -2.93 -1.89 -1.59
N CYS A 230 -2.41 -2.40 -2.71
CA CYS A 230 -1.23 -1.86 -3.37
C CYS A 230 -1.44 -0.39 -3.80
N ALA A 231 -2.58 -0.08 -4.41
CA ALA A 231 -2.90 1.28 -4.84
C ALA A 231 -3.02 2.24 -3.66
N LEU A 232 -3.71 1.83 -2.56
CA LEU A 232 -3.85 2.65 -1.35
C LEU A 232 -2.49 2.93 -0.70
N SER A 233 -1.69 1.90 -0.44
CA SER A 233 -0.38 2.07 0.21
C SER A 233 0.57 2.91 -0.63
N SER A 234 0.49 2.80 -1.96
CA SER A 234 1.30 3.61 -2.89
C SER A 234 0.80 5.03 -3.06
N ALA A 235 -0.51 5.28 -2.99
CA ALA A 235 -1.08 6.62 -2.92
C ALA A 235 -0.61 7.35 -1.64
N ILE A 236 -0.63 6.65 -0.50
CA ILE A 236 -0.10 7.18 0.76
C ILE A 236 1.39 7.49 0.63
N ALA A 237 2.21 6.56 0.11
CA ALA A 237 3.64 6.79 -0.09
C ALA A 237 3.92 7.98 -1.02
N ALA A 238 3.15 8.13 -2.10
CA ALA A 238 3.27 9.28 -3.00
C ALA A 238 2.97 10.61 -2.29
N ARG A 239 1.95 10.66 -1.42
CA ARG A 239 1.61 11.83 -0.62
C ARG A 239 2.67 12.16 0.43
N LEU A 240 3.25 11.13 1.07
CA LEU A 240 4.39 11.30 1.99
C LEU A 240 5.62 11.83 1.26
N ALA A 241 5.92 11.36 0.04
CA ALA A 241 6.99 11.89 -0.79
C ALA A 241 6.81 13.38 -1.16
N ARG A 242 5.58 13.87 -1.13
CA ARG A 242 5.22 15.29 -1.29
C ARG A 242 5.29 16.09 0.01
N GLY A 243 5.65 15.47 1.13
CA GLY A 243 5.78 16.11 2.44
C GLY A 243 4.46 16.21 3.23
N GLU A 244 3.42 15.48 2.84
CA GLU A 244 2.18 15.44 3.60
C GLU A 244 2.36 14.65 4.92
N SER A 245 1.58 14.98 5.95
CA SER A 245 1.58 14.21 7.20
C SER A 245 0.96 12.83 7.00
N VAL A 246 1.34 11.83 7.81
CA VAL A 246 0.78 10.47 7.75
C VAL A 246 -0.75 10.50 7.81
N ARG A 247 -1.33 11.25 8.77
CA ARG A 247 -2.79 11.37 8.89
C ARG A 247 -3.44 11.99 7.65
N GLY A 248 -2.84 13.05 7.11
CA GLY A 248 -3.34 13.73 5.90
C GLY A 248 -3.30 12.82 4.68
N ALA A 249 -2.16 12.17 4.46
CA ALA A 249 -1.94 11.22 3.36
C ALA A 249 -2.93 10.04 3.42
N VAL A 250 -3.14 9.46 4.62
CA VAL A 250 -4.12 8.37 4.82
C VAL A 250 -5.54 8.84 4.53
N ALA A 251 -5.97 9.97 5.12
CA ALA A 251 -7.33 10.49 4.97
C ALA A 251 -7.68 10.70 3.49
N ALA A 252 -6.79 11.37 2.75
CA ALA A 252 -7.00 11.64 1.34
C ALA A 252 -6.97 10.36 0.49
N ALA A 253 -6.00 9.46 0.71
CA ALA A 253 -5.89 8.23 -0.06
C ALA A 253 -7.10 7.29 0.15
N VAL A 254 -7.64 7.19 1.38
CA VAL A 254 -8.85 6.40 1.66
C VAL A 254 -10.07 6.99 0.94
N GLU A 255 -10.23 8.32 0.91
CA GLU A 255 -11.31 8.98 0.19
C GLU A 255 -11.22 8.71 -1.33
N GLU A 256 -10.04 8.87 -1.91
CA GLU A 256 -9.78 8.64 -3.34
C GLU A 256 -10.00 7.18 -3.76
N MET A 257 -9.67 6.22 -2.87
CA MET A 257 -9.90 4.80 -3.15
C MET A 257 -11.37 4.46 -3.40
N THR A 258 -12.32 5.19 -2.81
CA THR A 258 -13.75 5.01 -3.10
C THR A 258 -14.04 5.20 -4.59
N GLU A 259 -13.45 6.20 -5.22
CA GLU A 259 -13.65 6.46 -6.65
C GLU A 259 -12.85 5.47 -7.51
N ALA A 260 -11.64 5.10 -7.10
CA ALA A 260 -10.83 4.09 -7.79
C ALA A 260 -11.52 2.72 -7.83
N VAL A 261 -12.21 2.33 -6.76
CA VAL A 261 -13.04 1.11 -6.70
C VAL A 261 -14.30 1.27 -7.55
N ARG A 262 -15.00 2.41 -7.45
CA ARG A 262 -16.24 2.67 -8.21
C ARG A 262 -16.01 2.63 -9.73
N ARG A 263 -14.86 3.11 -10.21
CA ARG A 263 -14.45 3.12 -11.62
C ARG A 263 -13.46 2.01 -11.94
N GLY A 264 -13.51 0.90 -11.20
CA GLY A 264 -12.65 -0.26 -11.41
C GLY A 264 -12.72 -0.80 -12.84
N TYR A 265 -11.65 -1.42 -13.27
CA TYR A 265 -11.54 -2.02 -14.58
C TYR A 265 -12.23 -3.40 -14.61
N ASP A 266 -13.07 -3.61 -15.60
CA ASP A 266 -13.64 -4.92 -15.95
C ASP A 266 -12.83 -5.51 -17.12
N VAL A 267 -11.71 -6.18 -16.79
CA VAL A 267 -10.79 -6.78 -17.76
C VAL A 267 -10.51 -8.24 -17.40
N GLY A 268 -10.42 -9.09 -18.41
CA GLY A 268 -10.22 -10.54 -18.21
C GLY A 268 -11.51 -11.29 -17.87
N GLU A 269 -11.39 -12.47 -17.26
CA GLU A 269 -12.53 -13.35 -16.93
C GLU A 269 -12.70 -13.53 -15.40
N GLY A 270 -11.80 -13.00 -14.60
CA GLY A 270 -11.83 -13.01 -13.14
C GLY A 270 -12.26 -11.66 -12.56
N PRO A 271 -12.13 -11.47 -11.23
CA PRO A 271 -12.38 -10.19 -10.59
C PRO A 271 -11.60 -9.06 -11.25
N GLY A 272 -12.26 -7.92 -11.44
CA GLY A 272 -11.64 -6.73 -11.99
C GLY A 272 -10.65 -6.07 -11.03
N ALA A 273 -9.90 -5.09 -11.53
CA ALA A 273 -8.93 -4.34 -10.75
C ALA A 273 -9.42 -2.92 -10.43
N VAL A 274 -8.94 -2.32 -9.36
CA VAL A 274 -9.16 -0.90 -9.11
C VAL A 274 -8.56 -0.05 -10.23
N ASN A 275 -9.10 1.15 -10.40
CA ASN A 275 -8.60 2.10 -11.38
C ASN A 275 -7.70 3.16 -10.72
N PRO A 276 -6.37 2.96 -10.67
CA PRO A 276 -5.47 3.89 -10.02
C PRO A 276 -5.33 5.24 -10.74
N THR A 277 -5.83 5.36 -11.98
CA THR A 277 -5.74 6.63 -12.73
C THR A 277 -6.72 7.69 -12.22
N THR A 278 -7.67 7.32 -11.37
CA THR A 278 -8.60 8.25 -10.71
C THR A 278 -8.05 8.81 -9.40
N LEU A 279 -6.93 8.26 -8.90
CA LEU A 279 -6.26 8.77 -7.71
C LEU A 279 -5.61 10.13 -8.00
N GLY A 280 -5.52 11.00 -7.02
CA GLY A 280 -4.92 12.33 -7.15
C GLY A 280 -5.76 13.34 -7.95
N GLU A 281 -6.95 12.98 -8.43
CA GLU A 281 -7.90 13.93 -9.01
C GLU A 281 -8.54 14.76 -7.89
N GLU A 282 -8.65 16.09 -8.06
CA GLU A 282 -9.44 16.90 -7.15
C GLU A 282 -10.92 16.49 -7.25
N PRO A 283 -11.68 16.43 -6.13
CA PRO A 283 -13.10 16.11 -6.17
C PRO A 283 -13.84 17.08 -7.10
N GLY A 284 -14.39 16.54 -8.20
CA GLY A 284 -15.09 17.31 -9.22
C GLY A 284 -14.31 17.63 -10.49
N ALA A 285 -13.06 17.19 -10.63
CA ALA A 285 -12.34 17.27 -11.90
C ALA A 285 -12.96 16.31 -12.93
N VAL A 286 -13.44 16.86 -14.04
CA VAL A 286 -13.98 16.05 -15.15
C VAL A 286 -12.81 15.52 -15.96
N ASN A 287 -12.60 14.20 -15.96
CA ASN A 287 -11.58 13.56 -16.77
C ASN A 287 -11.87 13.82 -18.27
N PRO A 288 -10.95 14.44 -19.04
CA PRO A 288 -11.18 14.75 -20.46
C PRO A 288 -11.31 13.52 -21.37
N THR A 289 -11.19 12.30 -20.85
CA THR A 289 -11.32 11.05 -21.63
C THR A 289 -12.78 10.69 -21.98
N THR A 290 -13.78 11.44 -21.50
CA THR A 290 -15.20 11.25 -21.88
C THR A 290 -15.65 12.04 -23.11
N LEU A 291 -14.72 12.60 -23.90
CA LEU A 291 -15.03 13.23 -25.19
C LEU A 291 -14.99 12.19 -26.30
N GLY A 292 -16.09 11.44 -26.47
CA GLY A 292 -16.19 10.47 -27.55
C GLY A 292 -17.49 9.70 -27.59
N GLU A 293 -18.65 10.38 -27.42
CA GLU A 293 -19.94 9.88 -27.88
C GLU A 293 -20.74 11.07 -28.50
N GLU A 294 -20.58 11.28 -29.79
CA GLU A 294 -21.60 11.78 -30.70
C GLU A 294 -21.60 10.92 -31.95
#